data_4bc62dc355e12c133553fcad0c337909
#
_entry.id   4bc62dc355e12c133553fcad0c337909
#
_cell.length_a   1.000
_cell.length_b   1.000
_cell.length_c   1.000
_cell.angle_alpha   90.00
_cell.angle_beta   90.00
_cell.angle_gamma   90.00
#
_symmetry.space_group_name_H-M   'P 1'
#
loop_
_entity.id
_entity.type
_entity.pdbx_description
1 polymer ?
#
loop_
_entity_poly.entity_id
_entity_poly.type
_entity_poly.pdbx_seq_one_letter_code
_entity_poly.pdbx_strand_id
1 'polypeptide(L)'
;VQALLAPAAQSVSRRTSNGFDYNRAAMLMAVLEKRGALKVSGCDAFLNVIGGLNVDEPAADLAAVLALASSYLDKPIGNHVAAIGEVGLTGELRSVNHLSERLSEVHRLGFETCIIPKQRKDQIRAPQGLALIEACNIAEALRAIVQA
;
A
#
# COMPACT_ATOMS: atom_id res chain seq x y z
N VAL A 1 0.96 -0.55 8.70
CA VAL A 1 -0.30 -1.21 8.34
C VAL A 1 -0.07 -2.70 8.21
N GLN A 2 -0.91 -3.49 8.85
CA GLN A 2 -0.94 -4.94 8.71
C GLN A 2 -2.24 -5.36 8.05
N ALA A 3 -2.17 -6.39 7.22
CA ALA A 3 -3.35 -6.96 6.58
C ALA A 3 -3.32 -8.48 6.64
N LEU A 4 -4.51 -9.06 6.79
CA LEU A 4 -4.71 -10.50 6.70
C LEU A 4 -5.91 -10.76 5.78
N LEU A 5 -5.69 -11.56 4.76
CA LEU A 5 -6.74 -12.08 3.91
C LEU A 5 -6.83 -13.60 4.11
N ALA A 6 -8.03 -14.07 4.35
CA ALA A 6 -8.30 -15.49 4.53
C ALA A 6 -9.54 -15.89 3.70
N PRO A 7 -9.61 -17.11 3.17
CA PRO A 7 -10.81 -17.55 2.46
C PRO A 7 -12.04 -17.39 3.34
N ALA A 8 -13.13 -16.83 2.77
CA ALA A 8 -14.35 -16.62 3.53
C ALA A 8 -14.99 -17.97 3.86
N ALA A 9 -15.31 -18.18 5.13
CA ALA A 9 -15.99 -19.38 5.59
C ALA A 9 -17.49 -19.38 5.30
N GLN A 10 -18.05 -18.21 4.99
CA GLN A 10 -19.46 -17.99 4.70
C GLN A 10 -19.62 -17.41 3.30
N SER A 11 -20.86 -17.44 2.79
CA SER A 11 -21.17 -16.91 1.46
C SER A 11 -20.95 -15.41 1.33
N VAL A 12 -20.88 -14.68 2.45
CA VAL A 12 -20.61 -13.24 2.48
C VAL A 12 -19.29 -13.01 3.17
N SER A 13 -18.37 -12.33 2.48
CA SER A 13 -17.06 -11.97 3.00
C SER A 13 -17.19 -10.90 4.10
N ARG A 14 -16.37 -11.01 5.12
CA ARG A 14 -16.29 -10.01 6.20
C ARG A 14 -15.08 -9.11 5.98
N ARG A 15 -15.26 -7.84 6.30
CA ARG A 15 -14.17 -6.86 6.27
C ARG A 15 -14.12 -6.14 7.61
N THR A 16 -12.94 -6.13 8.19
CA THR A 16 -12.68 -5.46 9.47
C THR A 16 -11.51 -4.53 9.30
N SER A 17 -11.66 -3.30 9.77
CA SER A 17 -10.59 -2.31 9.70
C SER A 17 -10.46 -1.58 11.03
N ASN A 18 -9.25 -1.57 11.57
CA ASN A 18 -8.91 -0.86 12.80
C ASN A 18 -7.83 0.18 12.50
N GLY A 19 -8.14 1.43 12.77
CA GLY A 19 -7.21 2.53 12.54
C GLY A 19 -7.11 3.01 11.10
N PHE A 20 -7.84 2.36 10.19
CA PHE A 20 -7.94 2.75 8.79
C PHE A 20 -9.41 2.80 8.40
N ASP A 21 -9.81 3.80 7.63
CA ASP A 21 -11.23 3.99 7.29
C ASP A 21 -11.79 2.77 6.56
N TYR A 22 -12.93 2.27 7.05
CA TYR A 22 -13.57 1.08 6.50
C TYR A 22 -13.98 1.25 5.04
N ASN A 23 -14.59 2.39 4.70
CA ASN A 23 -15.06 2.64 3.34
C ASN A 23 -13.87 2.75 2.37
N ARG A 24 -12.80 3.38 2.83
CA ARG A 24 -11.57 3.47 2.03
C ARG A 24 -10.94 2.09 1.83
N ALA A 25 -10.88 1.28 2.87
CA ALA A 25 -10.38 -0.10 2.78
C ALA A 25 -11.20 -0.92 1.77
N ALA A 26 -12.52 -0.80 1.81
CA ALA A 26 -13.40 -1.48 0.86
C ALA A 26 -13.16 -1.03 -0.58
N MET A 27 -12.97 0.28 -0.79
CA MET A 27 -12.63 0.84 -2.10
C MET A 27 -11.29 0.29 -2.61
N LEU A 28 -10.28 0.28 -1.76
CA LEU A 28 -8.95 -0.22 -2.12
C LEU A 28 -8.98 -1.71 -2.48
N MET A 29 -9.79 -2.51 -1.79
CA MET A 29 -9.97 -3.92 -2.14
C MET A 29 -10.65 -4.08 -3.50
N ALA A 30 -11.64 -3.26 -3.81
CA ALA A 30 -12.29 -3.29 -5.12
C ALA A 30 -11.32 -2.91 -6.25
N VAL A 31 -10.48 -1.90 -6.02
CA VAL A 31 -9.43 -1.50 -6.97
C VAL A 31 -8.40 -2.62 -7.14
N LEU A 32 -7.98 -3.24 -6.05
CA LEU A 32 -7.02 -4.33 -6.08
C LEU A 32 -7.54 -5.51 -6.91
N GLU A 33 -8.82 -5.84 -6.77
CA GLU A 33 -9.43 -6.91 -7.55
C GLU A 33 -9.53 -6.55 -9.03
N LYS A 34 -10.06 -5.37 -9.32
CA LYS A 34 -10.34 -4.94 -10.69
C LYS A 34 -9.06 -4.59 -11.47
N ARG A 35 -8.12 -3.94 -10.83
CA ARG A 35 -6.91 -3.39 -11.48
C ARG A 35 -5.64 -4.15 -11.12
N GLY A 36 -5.61 -4.82 -9.99
CA GLY A 36 -4.49 -5.65 -9.56
C GLY A 36 -4.64 -7.12 -9.94
N ALA A 37 -5.80 -7.53 -10.45
CA ALA A 37 -6.13 -8.89 -10.86
C ALA A 37 -6.02 -9.93 -9.72
N LEU A 38 -6.24 -9.52 -8.48
CA LEU A 38 -6.27 -10.40 -7.32
C LEU A 38 -7.73 -10.58 -6.86
N LYS A 39 -8.22 -11.81 -6.84
CA LYS A 39 -9.61 -12.11 -6.50
C LYS A 39 -9.86 -12.07 -5.00
N VAL A 40 -9.78 -10.87 -4.42
CA VAL A 40 -9.90 -10.67 -2.97
C VAL A 40 -11.34 -10.64 -2.46
N SER A 41 -12.35 -10.56 -3.34
CA SER A 41 -13.76 -10.52 -2.95
C SER A 41 -14.22 -11.81 -2.25
N GLY A 42 -13.57 -12.94 -2.51
CA GLY A 42 -13.85 -14.20 -1.85
C GLY A 42 -13.16 -14.39 -0.51
N CYS A 43 -12.50 -13.36 0.01
CA CYS A 43 -11.73 -13.43 1.25
C CYS A 43 -12.35 -12.58 2.34
N ASP A 44 -12.26 -13.06 3.59
CA ASP A 44 -12.38 -12.18 4.75
C ASP A 44 -11.12 -11.33 4.84
N ALA A 45 -11.27 -10.05 5.11
CA ALA A 45 -10.15 -9.12 5.17
C ALA A 45 -10.07 -8.44 6.53
N PHE A 46 -8.87 -8.36 7.05
CA PHE A 46 -8.56 -7.67 8.30
C PHE A 46 -7.44 -6.68 8.03
N LEU A 47 -7.71 -5.42 8.29
CA LEU A 47 -6.73 -4.34 8.16
C LEU A 47 -6.51 -3.71 9.53
N ASN A 48 -5.26 -3.56 9.92
CA ASN A 48 -4.92 -3.04 11.25
C ASN A 48 -3.76 -2.06 11.18
N VAL A 49 -3.93 -0.92 11.82
CA VAL A 49 -2.83 0.02 12.05
C VAL A 49 -2.23 -0.26 13.42
N ILE A 50 -0.95 -0.60 13.44
CA ILE A 50 -0.24 -0.94 14.67
C ILE A 50 -0.17 0.27 15.60
N GLY A 51 -0.27 0.04 16.89
CA GLY A 51 -0.14 1.09 17.92
C GLY A 51 -1.42 1.84 18.24
N GLY A 52 -2.57 1.38 17.73
CA GLY A 52 -3.87 2.00 18.03
C GLY A 52 -4.05 3.36 17.38
N LEU A 53 -3.23 3.71 16.40
CA LEU A 53 -3.32 4.98 15.68
C LEU A 53 -4.45 4.95 14.65
N ASN A 54 -5.08 6.10 14.45
CA ASN A 54 -6.00 6.29 13.34
C ASN A 54 -5.25 6.96 12.18
N VAL A 55 -5.26 6.32 11.02
CA VAL A 55 -4.65 6.87 9.81
C VAL A 55 -5.76 7.39 8.90
N ASP A 56 -5.79 8.69 8.71
CA ASP A 56 -6.74 9.40 7.84
C ASP A 56 -5.95 10.18 6.78
N GLU A 57 -5.04 9.48 6.12
CA GLU A 57 -4.09 10.07 5.18
C GLU A 57 -4.12 9.30 3.87
N PRO A 58 -4.53 9.92 2.75
CA PRO A 58 -4.56 9.25 1.45
C PRO A 58 -3.21 8.68 1.03
N ALA A 59 -2.11 9.26 1.48
CA ALA A 59 -0.78 8.74 1.20
C ALA A 59 -0.53 7.34 1.75
N ALA A 60 -1.36 6.85 2.67
CA ALA A 60 -1.27 5.50 3.23
C ALA A 60 -1.93 4.43 2.36
N ASP A 61 -2.64 4.81 1.31
CA ASP A 61 -3.38 3.88 0.44
C ASP A 61 -2.47 2.79 -0.14
N LEU A 62 -1.34 3.19 -0.68
CA LEU A 62 -0.42 2.24 -1.32
C LEU A 62 0.08 1.20 -0.32
N ALA A 63 0.43 1.62 0.89
CA ALA A 63 0.87 0.70 1.93
C ALA A 63 -0.24 -0.31 2.28
N ALA A 64 -1.49 0.14 2.38
CA ALA A 64 -2.63 -0.74 2.64
C ALA A 64 -2.84 -1.74 1.49
N VAL A 65 -2.81 -1.29 0.25
CA VAL A 65 -2.96 -2.16 -0.94
C VAL A 65 -1.86 -3.20 -0.99
N LEU A 66 -0.62 -2.81 -0.78
CA LEU A 66 0.51 -3.74 -0.82
C LEU A 66 0.45 -4.76 0.34
N ALA A 67 0.02 -4.33 1.53
CA ALA A 67 -0.16 -5.25 2.66
C ALA A 67 -1.27 -6.29 2.36
N LEU A 68 -2.40 -5.86 1.79
CA LEU A 68 -3.47 -6.76 1.37
C LEU A 68 -2.99 -7.75 0.30
N ALA A 69 -2.28 -7.26 -0.70
CA ALA A 69 -1.75 -8.10 -1.78
C ALA A 69 -0.71 -9.10 -1.26
N SER A 70 0.16 -8.67 -0.36
CA SER A 70 1.15 -9.52 0.27
C SER A 70 0.50 -10.70 1.00
N SER A 71 -0.55 -10.43 1.76
CA SER A 71 -1.30 -11.49 2.45
C SER A 71 -2.00 -12.43 1.46
N TYR A 72 -2.64 -11.87 0.44
CA TYR A 72 -3.33 -12.68 -0.58
C TYR A 72 -2.36 -13.60 -1.33
N LEU A 73 -1.21 -13.08 -1.72
CA LEU A 73 -0.19 -13.84 -2.46
C LEU A 73 0.66 -14.73 -1.57
N ASP A 74 0.52 -14.60 -0.26
CA ASP A 74 1.33 -15.29 0.74
C ASP A 74 2.83 -15.04 0.53
N LYS A 75 3.16 -13.79 0.17
CA LYS A 75 4.52 -13.34 -0.07
C LYS A 75 4.82 -12.12 0.80
N PRO A 76 5.64 -12.28 1.84
CA PRO A 76 5.95 -11.15 2.72
C PRO A 76 6.73 -10.07 1.98
N ILE A 77 6.42 -8.83 2.32
CA ILE A 77 7.21 -7.67 1.87
C ILE A 77 8.41 -7.53 2.80
N GLY A 78 9.57 -7.23 2.25
CA GLY A 78 10.78 -7.05 3.04
C GLY A 78 10.62 -6.00 4.14
N ASN A 79 11.26 -6.23 5.28
CA ASN A 79 11.15 -5.36 6.44
C ASN A 79 11.70 -3.95 6.22
N HIS A 80 12.48 -3.76 5.16
CA HIS A 80 13.14 -2.48 4.85
C HIS A 80 12.42 -1.70 3.76
N VAL A 81 11.22 -2.14 3.37
CA VAL A 81 10.44 -1.51 2.30
C VAL A 81 9.29 -0.71 2.89
N ALA A 82 9.23 0.56 2.53
CA ALA A 82 8.08 1.42 2.81
C ALA A 82 7.35 1.74 1.51
N ALA A 83 6.12 2.22 1.62
CA ALA A 83 5.33 2.62 0.47
C ALA A 83 4.52 3.86 0.80
N ILE A 84 4.49 4.81 -0.13
CA ILE A 84 3.76 6.07 0.00
C ILE A 84 3.03 6.32 -1.33
N GLY A 85 1.75 6.60 -1.27
CA GLY A 85 0.99 6.97 -2.47
C GLY A 85 -0.50 6.92 -2.24
N GLU A 86 -1.22 7.78 -2.93
CA GLU A 86 -2.67 7.73 -3.02
C GLU A 86 -3.08 6.86 -4.19
N VAL A 87 -4.10 6.03 -4.01
CA VAL A 87 -4.60 5.13 -5.05
C VAL A 87 -5.94 5.64 -5.55
N GLY A 88 -6.03 5.85 -6.87
CA GLY A 88 -7.28 6.22 -7.52
C GLY A 88 -8.10 5.02 -7.96
N LEU A 89 -9.34 5.28 -8.38
CA LEU A 89 -10.30 4.24 -8.75
C LEU A 89 -9.90 3.44 -9.99
N THR A 90 -9.04 3.98 -10.83
CA THR A 90 -8.52 3.27 -12.00
C THR A 90 -7.20 2.55 -11.71
N GLY A 91 -6.79 2.50 -10.46
CA GLY A 91 -5.54 1.87 -10.04
C GLY A 91 -4.31 2.76 -10.23
N GLU A 92 -4.50 4.00 -10.65
CA GLU A 92 -3.39 4.94 -10.80
C GLU A 92 -2.83 5.34 -9.44
N LEU A 93 -1.54 5.56 -9.39
CA LEU A 93 -0.90 6.14 -8.21
C LEU A 93 -0.81 7.64 -8.38
N ARG A 94 -1.33 8.36 -7.39
CA ARG A 94 -1.36 9.82 -7.38
C ARG A 94 -0.27 10.36 -6.47
N SER A 95 0.32 11.47 -6.90
CA SER A 95 1.31 12.20 -6.11
C SER A 95 0.71 12.64 -4.77
N VAL A 96 1.56 12.69 -3.78
CA VAL A 96 1.21 13.17 -2.44
C VAL A 96 1.97 14.46 -2.15
N ASN A 97 1.42 15.28 -1.26
CA ASN A 97 2.12 16.48 -0.81
C ASN A 97 3.25 16.12 0.16
N HIS A 98 4.21 17.01 0.27
CA HIS A 98 5.34 16.89 1.20
C HIS A 98 6.13 15.58 1.03
N LEU A 99 6.28 15.11 -0.20
CA LEU A 99 6.94 13.82 -0.44
C LEU A 99 8.39 13.81 0.04
N SER A 100 9.14 14.89 -0.18
CA SER A 100 10.54 14.97 0.27
C SER A 100 10.66 14.83 1.79
N GLU A 101 9.78 15.49 2.54
CA GLU A 101 9.76 15.41 4.00
C GLU A 101 9.38 14.00 4.45
N ARG A 102 8.41 13.37 3.78
CA ARG A 102 8.00 11.99 4.07
C ARG A 102 9.13 11.01 3.81
N LEU A 103 9.88 11.19 2.72
CA LEU A 103 11.02 10.33 2.40
C LEU A 103 12.16 10.49 3.41
N SER A 104 12.40 11.70 3.88
CA SER A 104 13.37 11.95 4.94
C SER A 104 13.01 11.18 6.21
N GLU A 105 11.72 11.17 6.57
CA GLU A 105 11.25 10.43 7.73
C GLU A 105 11.34 8.91 7.53
N VAL A 106 11.01 8.42 6.35
CA VAL A 106 11.17 7.01 6.00
C VAL A 106 12.62 6.57 6.18
N HIS A 107 13.55 7.38 5.68
CA HIS A 107 14.97 7.11 5.84
C HIS A 107 15.43 7.15 7.30
N ARG A 108 14.96 8.15 8.04
CA ARG A 108 15.26 8.28 9.48
C ARG A 108 14.80 7.05 10.28
N LEU A 109 13.68 6.45 9.89
CA LEU A 109 13.12 5.27 10.56
C LEU A 109 13.86 3.96 10.18
N GLY A 110 14.84 4.02 9.30
CA GLY A 110 15.69 2.88 8.94
C GLY A 110 15.26 2.09 7.72
N PHE A 111 14.26 2.55 6.97
CA PHE A 111 13.89 1.91 5.71
C PHE A 111 14.96 2.18 4.65
N GLU A 112 15.19 1.20 3.80
CA GLU A 112 16.20 1.25 2.74
C GLU A 112 15.61 1.48 1.35
N THR A 113 14.32 1.15 1.18
CA THR A 113 13.61 1.27 -0.09
C THR A 113 12.22 1.86 0.17
N CYS A 114 11.78 2.74 -0.74
CA CYS A 114 10.44 3.28 -0.71
C CYS A 114 9.81 3.22 -2.10
N ILE A 115 8.60 2.65 -2.17
CA ILE A 115 7.79 2.64 -3.40
C ILE A 115 6.94 3.91 -3.39
N ILE A 116 7.02 4.68 -4.47
CA ILE A 116 6.34 5.97 -4.60
C ILE A 116 5.66 6.11 -5.96
N PRO A 117 4.69 7.02 -6.09
CA PRO A 117 4.15 7.35 -7.41
C PRO A 117 5.24 7.95 -8.29
N LYS A 118 5.18 7.64 -9.59
CA LYS A 118 6.14 8.18 -10.55
C LYS A 118 6.13 9.71 -10.53
N GLN A 119 7.29 10.29 -10.47
CA GLN A 119 7.48 11.73 -10.38
C GLN A 119 7.93 12.32 -11.71
N ARG A 120 7.68 13.61 -11.88
CA ARG A 120 8.31 14.36 -12.95
C ARG A 120 9.79 14.54 -12.63
N LYS A 121 10.62 14.60 -13.66
CA LYS A 121 12.08 14.83 -13.51
C LYS A 121 12.34 16.03 -12.59
N ASP A 122 13.31 15.87 -11.71
CA ASP A 122 13.88 16.92 -10.85
C ASP A 122 13.00 17.43 -9.71
N GLN A 123 11.89 16.76 -9.39
CA GLN A 123 10.99 17.21 -8.32
C GLN A 123 11.26 16.55 -6.97
N ILE A 124 12.09 15.51 -6.90
CA ILE A 124 12.33 14.81 -5.64
C ILE A 124 13.80 14.74 -5.33
N ARG A 125 14.11 15.06 -4.08
CA ARG A 125 15.41 14.76 -3.49
C ARG A 125 15.25 13.59 -2.53
N ALA A 126 15.72 12.42 -2.96
CA ALA A 126 15.79 11.28 -2.06
C ALA A 126 16.98 11.42 -1.12
N PRO A 127 16.83 11.09 0.16
CA PRO A 127 17.99 11.00 1.06
C PRO A 127 18.99 9.98 0.52
N GLN A 128 20.27 10.26 0.70
CA GLN A 128 21.32 9.31 0.34
C GLN A 128 21.14 8.03 1.17
N GLY A 129 21.15 6.88 0.52
CA GLY A 129 20.94 5.59 1.17
C GLY A 129 19.51 5.07 1.10
N LEU A 130 18.58 5.86 0.58
CA LEU A 130 17.20 5.42 0.33
C LEU A 130 16.99 5.19 -1.17
N ALA A 131 16.71 3.96 -1.55
CA ALA A 131 16.38 3.62 -2.93
C ALA A 131 14.89 3.89 -3.18
N LEU A 132 14.58 4.54 -4.30
CA LEU A 132 13.21 4.81 -4.70
C LEU A 132 12.79 3.88 -5.84
N ILE A 133 11.61 3.28 -5.70
CA ILE A 133 10.96 2.55 -6.78
C ILE A 133 9.73 3.35 -7.17
N GLU A 134 9.71 3.84 -8.39
CA GLU A 134 8.59 4.62 -8.91
C GLU A 134 7.62 3.71 -9.65
N ALA A 135 6.32 3.90 -9.41
CA ALA A 135 5.27 3.15 -10.07
C ALA A 135 4.14 4.09 -10.52
N CYS A 136 3.58 3.83 -11.68
CA CYS A 136 2.46 4.61 -12.23
C CYS A 136 1.12 4.12 -11.71
N ASN A 137 1.02 2.83 -11.36
CA ASN A 137 -0.22 2.19 -10.97
C ASN A 137 0.05 1.04 -10.00
N ILE A 138 -1.02 0.48 -9.45
CA ILE A 138 -0.88 -0.61 -8.48
C ILE A 138 -0.29 -1.88 -9.10
N ALA A 139 -0.53 -2.15 -10.38
CA ALA A 139 0.05 -3.32 -11.03
C ALA A 139 1.58 -3.25 -11.06
N GLU A 140 2.14 -2.08 -11.35
CA GLU A 140 3.60 -1.87 -11.30
C GLU A 140 4.13 -2.01 -9.87
N ALA A 141 3.43 -1.44 -8.89
CA ALA A 141 3.82 -1.55 -7.48
C ALA A 141 3.79 -3.00 -6.99
N LEU A 142 2.78 -3.77 -7.40
CA LEU A 142 2.70 -5.20 -7.06
C LEU A 142 3.87 -5.99 -7.64
N ARG A 143 4.25 -5.70 -8.88
CA ARG A 143 5.44 -6.34 -9.48
C ARG A 143 6.71 -6.02 -8.71
N ALA A 144 6.83 -4.81 -8.21
CA ALA A 144 7.99 -4.38 -7.42
C ALA A 144 8.13 -5.20 -6.13
N ILE A 145 7.05 -5.49 -5.42
CA ILE A 145 7.12 -6.27 -4.17
C ILE A 145 7.35 -7.76 -4.42
N VAL A 146 6.91 -8.29 -5.56
CA VAL A 146 7.12 -9.70 -5.90
C VAL A 146 8.58 -9.96 -6.29
N GLN A 147 9.25 -8.98 -6.87
CA GLN A 147 10.64 -9.08 -7.32
C GLN A 147 11.67 -8.66 -6.26
N ALA A 148 11.20 -8.01 -5.21
CA ALA A 148 12.08 -7.48 -4.16
C ALA A 148 12.53 -8.57 -3.17
#